data_b1f2939be855542c72015ed3fba24d2b
#
_entry.id   b1f2939be855542c72015ed3fba24d2b
#
_cell.length_a   1.000
_cell.length_b   1.000
_cell.length_c   1.000
_cell.angle_alpha   90.00
_cell.angle_beta   90.00
_cell.angle_gamma   90.00
#
_symmetry.space_group_name_H-M   'P 1'
#
loop_
_entity.id
_entity.type
_entity.pdbx_description
1 polymer ?
#
loop_
_entity_poly.entity_id
_entity_poly.type
_entity_poly.pdbx_seq_one_letter_code
_entity_poly.pdbx_strand_id
1 'polypeptide(L)'
;MSNEKKVVITADEKTGEELGLEDYTRIEVKEEQELDTEDDDTNGQMTVEDLEDDEEIWNGGPTAGQIKQWKAMFGDVYVTSITFDKHIVWRTLNRNEYKQLVKKMEQLVQAGQLSTAEANLWNEESITEICILFPSYDKIALSNEMAGIPSLLSQEILEASGFVALEVRQL
;
A
#
# COMPACT_ATOMS: atom_id res chain seq x y z
N MET A 1 17.90 -8.38 32.44
CA MET A 1 16.71 -9.26 32.58
C MET A 1 15.96 -9.19 31.26
N SER A 2 16.14 -10.21 30.46
CA SER A 2 15.63 -10.28 29.07
C SER A 2 14.11 -10.51 29.08
N ASN A 3 13.33 -9.59 28.53
CA ASN A 3 11.90 -9.75 28.32
C ASN A 3 11.67 -10.41 26.95
N GLU A 4 11.70 -11.71 26.90
CA GLU A 4 11.28 -12.47 25.73
C GLU A 4 9.74 -12.37 25.57
N LYS A 5 9.26 -11.60 24.61
CA LYS A 5 7.86 -11.67 24.17
C LYS A 5 7.71 -12.88 23.25
N LYS A 6 7.22 -13.98 23.80
CA LYS A 6 6.84 -15.15 23.03
C LYS A 6 5.48 -14.90 22.35
N VAL A 7 5.48 -14.74 21.04
CA VAL A 7 4.23 -14.82 20.27
C VAL A 7 3.97 -16.29 19.97
N VAL A 8 3.01 -16.88 20.65
CA VAL A 8 2.56 -18.24 20.41
C VAL A 8 1.34 -18.17 19.50
N ILE A 9 1.51 -18.53 18.23
CA ILE A 9 0.36 -18.80 17.37
C ILE A 9 -0.02 -20.25 17.61
N THR A 10 -1.05 -20.49 18.44
CA THR A 10 -1.66 -21.80 18.59
C THR A 10 -2.69 -21.98 17.48
N ALA A 11 -2.36 -22.79 16.46
CA ALA A 11 -3.39 -23.36 15.61
C ALA A 11 -4.13 -24.42 16.44
N ASP A 12 -5.46 -24.40 16.37
CA ASP A 12 -6.28 -25.41 17.02
C ASP A 12 -5.98 -26.77 16.37
N GLU A 13 -5.47 -27.75 17.13
CA GLU A 13 -5.07 -29.04 16.61
C GLU A 13 -6.17 -29.77 15.80
N LYS A 14 -7.43 -29.47 16.10
CA LYS A 14 -8.58 -30.00 15.35
C LYS A 14 -8.74 -29.47 13.94
N THR A 15 -8.28 -28.24 13.67
CA THR A 15 -8.39 -27.61 12.34
C THR A 15 -7.27 -28.07 11.40
N GLY A 16 -6.11 -28.47 11.93
CA GLY A 16 -4.98 -28.97 11.17
C GLY A 16 -5.21 -30.34 10.54
N GLU A 17 -5.87 -31.25 11.26
CA GLU A 17 -6.17 -32.62 10.78
C GLU A 17 -7.25 -32.64 9.66
N GLU A 18 -8.24 -31.75 9.74
CA GLU A 18 -9.30 -31.66 8.71
C GLU A 18 -8.83 -31.06 7.39
N LEU A 19 -7.76 -30.26 7.39
CA LEU A 19 -7.25 -29.58 6.20
C LEU A 19 -6.03 -30.26 5.55
N GLY A 20 -5.55 -31.38 6.13
CA GLY A 20 -4.40 -32.11 5.58
C GLY A 20 -3.09 -31.32 5.55
N LEU A 21 -2.95 -30.34 6.42
CA LEU A 21 -1.75 -29.51 6.57
C LEU A 21 -0.82 -30.16 7.60
N GLU A 22 -0.11 -31.16 7.15
CA GLU A 22 1.01 -31.73 7.93
C GLU A 22 2.23 -30.80 7.78
N ASP A 23 2.81 -30.41 8.90
CA ASP A 23 4.03 -29.58 9.04
C ASP A 23 3.89 -28.05 8.90
N TYR A 24 3.37 -27.42 9.95
CA TYR A 24 3.75 -26.04 10.23
C TYR A 24 5.09 -26.02 10.98
N THR A 25 6.14 -25.68 10.27
CA THR A 25 7.44 -25.39 10.88
C THR A 25 7.32 -24.15 11.76
N ARG A 26 7.60 -24.32 13.04
CA ARG A 26 7.66 -23.25 14.03
C ARG A 26 8.71 -22.23 13.63
N ILE A 27 8.28 -21.04 13.23
CA ILE A 27 9.18 -19.93 12.97
C ILE A 27 9.53 -19.28 14.31
N GLU A 28 10.74 -19.50 14.80
CA GLU A 28 11.28 -18.75 15.92
C GLU A 28 11.85 -17.42 15.37
N VAL A 29 11.16 -16.32 15.61
CA VAL A 29 11.72 -14.99 15.37
C VAL A 29 12.64 -14.68 16.54
N LYS A 30 13.94 -14.72 16.30
CA LYS A 30 14.93 -14.18 17.24
C LYS A 30 14.94 -12.68 17.07
N GLU A 31 14.63 -11.95 18.13
CA GLU A 31 14.92 -10.52 18.19
C GLU A 31 16.44 -10.33 18.02
N GLU A 32 16.81 -9.59 16.99
CA GLU A 32 18.17 -9.09 16.84
C GLU A 32 18.45 -8.15 18.02
N GLN A 33 19.58 -8.37 18.68
CA GLN A 33 20.08 -7.53 19.76
C GLN A 33 20.26 -6.10 19.18
N GLU A 34 19.65 -5.13 19.85
CA GLU A 34 20.02 -3.74 19.67
C GLU A 34 21.54 -3.61 19.95
N LEU A 35 22.28 -3.44 18.88
CA LEU A 35 23.62 -2.91 18.96
C LEU A 35 23.46 -1.44 19.35
N ASP A 36 23.90 -1.09 20.57
CA ASP A 36 24.18 0.26 20.96
C ASP A 36 25.22 0.84 19.99
N THR A 37 24.75 1.41 18.90
CA THR A 37 25.55 2.31 18.08
C THR A 37 25.36 3.70 18.68
N GLU A 38 26.40 4.19 19.32
CA GLU A 38 26.56 5.58 19.69
C GLU A 38 26.15 6.48 18.51
N ASP A 39 25.30 7.46 18.82
CA ASP A 39 24.78 8.46 17.91
C ASP A 39 25.91 9.15 17.11
N ASP A 40 26.14 8.67 15.89
CA ASP A 40 26.75 9.50 14.85
C ASP A 40 25.62 10.03 13.95
N ASP A 41 25.02 11.14 14.41
CA ASP A 41 23.89 11.85 13.82
C ASP A 41 24.27 12.56 12.48
N THR A 42 25.05 11.92 11.63
CA THR A 42 25.37 12.40 10.28
C THR A 42 25.10 11.34 9.20
N ASN A 43 24.06 10.54 9.38
CA ASN A 43 23.52 9.80 8.26
C ASN A 43 22.56 10.73 7.51
N GLY A 44 23.11 11.63 6.69
CA GLY A 44 22.36 12.47 5.78
C GLY A 44 21.58 11.56 4.84
N GLN A 45 20.35 11.23 5.23
CA GLN A 45 19.41 10.47 4.41
C GLN A 45 19.17 11.32 3.17
N MET A 46 19.77 10.95 2.03
CA MET A 46 19.63 11.64 0.77
C MET A 46 18.13 11.71 0.43
N THR A 47 17.59 12.90 0.37
CA THR A 47 16.19 13.14 0.05
C THR A 47 16.01 13.28 -1.47
N VAL A 48 14.77 13.16 -1.97
CA VAL A 48 14.47 13.37 -3.39
C VAL A 48 14.87 14.77 -3.84
N GLU A 49 14.85 15.73 -2.92
CA GLU A 49 15.23 17.12 -3.15
C GLU A 49 16.74 17.30 -3.42
N ASP A 50 17.56 16.39 -2.93
CA ASP A 50 19.04 16.40 -3.07
C ASP A 50 19.51 15.77 -4.39
N LEU A 51 18.61 15.05 -5.10
CA LEU A 51 18.91 14.38 -6.37
C LEU A 51 18.76 15.33 -7.58
N GLU A 52 19.55 15.10 -8.63
CA GLU A 52 19.37 15.75 -9.92
C GLU A 52 18.08 15.26 -10.59
N ASP A 53 17.45 16.09 -11.41
CA ASP A 53 16.12 15.80 -11.95
C ASP A 53 16.04 14.58 -12.88
N ASP A 54 17.14 14.19 -13.49
CA ASP A 54 17.28 13.01 -14.35
C ASP A 54 17.72 11.74 -13.59
N GLU A 55 18.02 11.85 -12.30
CA GLU A 55 18.45 10.74 -11.45
C GLU A 55 17.23 9.86 -11.06
N GLU A 56 17.35 8.54 -11.30
CA GLU A 56 16.32 7.58 -10.90
C GLU A 56 16.35 7.35 -9.38
N ILE A 57 15.18 7.34 -8.74
CA ILE A 57 15.07 7.08 -7.29
C ILE A 57 15.51 5.65 -6.94
N TRP A 58 15.26 4.70 -7.85
CA TRP A 58 15.78 3.34 -7.84
C TRP A 58 15.93 2.86 -9.28
N ASN A 59 16.69 1.80 -9.49
CA ASN A 59 16.92 1.25 -10.82
C ASN A 59 15.59 0.88 -11.54
N GLY A 60 15.32 1.52 -12.67
CA GLY A 60 14.06 1.39 -13.43
C GLY A 60 12.87 2.10 -12.78
N GLY A 61 13.10 2.94 -11.78
CA GLY A 61 12.09 3.76 -11.12
C GLY A 61 11.81 5.09 -11.80
N PRO A 62 10.96 5.93 -11.19
CA PRO A 62 10.77 7.30 -11.65
C PRO A 62 12.00 8.16 -11.33
N THR A 63 12.21 9.21 -12.10
CA THR A 63 13.27 10.18 -11.83
C THR A 63 12.88 11.14 -10.70
N ALA A 64 13.88 11.77 -10.07
CA ALA A 64 13.66 12.80 -9.05
C ALA A 64 12.81 13.95 -9.59
N GLY A 65 13.03 14.37 -10.83
CA GLY A 65 12.23 15.39 -11.52
C GLY A 65 10.76 14.99 -11.67
N GLN A 66 10.47 13.72 -11.99
CA GLN A 66 9.10 13.21 -12.03
C GLN A 66 8.43 13.27 -10.67
N ILE A 67 9.12 12.85 -9.61
CA ILE A 67 8.58 12.93 -8.24
C ILE A 67 8.32 14.38 -7.83
N LYS A 68 9.28 15.29 -8.08
CA LYS A 68 9.10 16.74 -7.82
C LYS A 68 7.90 17.31 -8.58
N GLN A 69 7.72 16.92 -9.84
CA GLN A 69 6.57 17.33 -10.65
C GLN A 69 5.24 16.80 -10.07
N TRP A 70 5.18 15.53 -9.67
CA TRP A 70 3.98 14.96 -9.06
C TRP A 70 3.65 15.60 -7.72
N LYS A 71 4.65 15.85 -6.87
CA LYS A 71 4.48 16.60 -5.62
C LYS A 71 3.91 18.01 -5.89
N ALA A 72 4.39 18.70 -6.91
CA ALA A 72 3.89 20.02 -7.27
C ALA A 72 2.43 19.99 -7.78
N MET A 73 2.02 18.91 -8.47
CA MET A 73 0.65 18.77 -9.00
C MET A 73 -0.36 18.26 -7.98
N PHE A 74 0.04 17.31 -7.15
CA PHE A 74 -0.87 16.52 -6.32
C PHE A 74 -0.66 16.71 -4.81
N GLY A 75 0.43 17.33 -4.39
CA GLY A 75 0.84 17.42 -3.00
C GLY A 75 1.65 16.19 -2.58
N ASP A 76 1.18 15.46 -1.58
CA ASP A 76 1.89 14.30 -1.07
C ASP A 76 1.89 13.13 -2.06
N VAL A 77 3.07 12.54 -2.25
CA VAL A 77 3.31 11.37 -3.10
C VAL A 77 3.94 10.29 -2.24
N TYR A 78 3.45 9.08 -2.37
CA TYR A 78 3.81 7.94 -1.54
C TYR A 78 4.40 6.81 -2.39
N VAL A 79 5.14 5.91 -1.75
CA VAL A 79 5.63 4.69 -2.37
C VAL A 79 5.25 3.49 -1.50
N THR A 80 4.72 2.45 -2.12
CA THR A 80 4.47 1.15 -1.49
C THR A 80 5.34 0.10 -2.16
N SER A 81 6.11 -0.63 -1.37
CA SER A 81 6.92 -1.75 -1.83
C SER A 81 6.12 -3.04 -1.70
N ILE A 82 5.74 -3.64 -2.81
CA ILE A 82 4.99 -4.90 -2.84
C ILE A 82 5.95 -6.08 -2.66
N THR A 83 7.10 -6.01 -3.35
CA THR A 83 8.20 -6.96 -3.23
C THR A 83 9.52 -6.18 -3.20
N PHE A 84 10.65 -6.88 -3.05
CA PHE A 84 11.97 -6.25 -3.01
C PHE A 84 12.27 -5.40 -4.27
N ASP A 85 11.75 -5.80 -5.41
CA ASP A 85 11.98 -5.20 -6.72
C ASP A 85 10.75 -4.51 -7.32
N LYS A 86 9.60 -4.57 -6.64
CA LYS A 86 8.35 -3.98 -7.12
C LYS A 86 7.86 -2.87 -6.20
N HIS A 87 8.01 -1.64 -6.67
CA HIS A 87 7.58 -0.44 -5.97
C HIS A 87 6.52 0.28 -6.79
N ILE A 88 5.50 0.78 -6.11
CA ILE A 88 4.38 1.51 -6.73
C ILE A 88 4.33 2.90 -6.11
N VAL A 89 4.42 3.93 -6.96
CA VAL A 89 4.27 5.33 -6.55
C VAL A 89 2.83 5.76 -6.77
N TRP A 90 2.23 6.37 -5.77
CA TRP A 90 0.84 6.77 -5.79
C TRP A 90 0.61 8.09 -5.05
N ARG A 91 -0.57 8.68 -5.24
CA ARG A 91 -1.01 9.92 -4.62
C ARG A 91 -2.33 9.73 -3.88
N THR A 92 -2.67 10.68 -3.04
CA THR A 92 -3.97 10.73 -2.39
C THR A 92 -5.12 10.97 -3.38
N LEU A 93 -6.30 10.52 -3.00
CA LEU A 93 -7.55 10.72 -3.71
C LEU A 93 -8.26 11.98 -3.18
N ASN A 94 -8.59 12.92 -4.04
CA ASN A 94 -9.32 14.09 -3.60
C ASN A 94 -10.84 13.85 -3.52
N ARG A 95 -11.54 14.72 -2.77
CA ARG A 95 -12.98 14.57 -2.50
C ARG A 95 -13.85 14.57 -3.76
N ASN A 96 -13.46 15.30 -4.79
CA ASN A 96 -14.24 15.37 -6.04
C ASN A 96 -14.07 14.09 -6.86
N GLU A 97 -12.85 13.57 -6.95
CA GLU A 97 -12.57 12.27 -7.59
C GLU A 97 -13.36 11.16 -6.92
N TYR A 98 -13.33 11.10 -5.58
CA TYR A 98 -14.10 10.11 -4.83
C TYR A 98 -15.62 10.19 -5.11
N LYS A 99 -16.20 11.41 -5.13
CA LYS A 99 -17.61 11.59 -5.47
C LYS A 99 -17.95 11.11 -6.89
N GLN A 100 -17.05 11.33 -7.84
CA GLN A 100 -17.23 10.87 -9.22
C GLN A 100 -17.17 9.35 -9.31
N LEU A 101 -16.27 8.70 -8.56
CA LEU A 101 -16.19 7.24 -8.47
C LEU A 101 -17.47 6.65 -7.92
N VAL A 102 -17.95 7.15 -6.77
CA VAL A 102 -19.19 6.67 -6.14
C VAL A 102 -20.38 6.81 -7.09
N LYS A 103 -20.51 7.98 -7.74
CA LYS A 103 -21.60 8.22 -8.70
C LYS A 103 -21.53 7.25 -9.89
N LYS A 104 -20.32 7.00 -10.42
CA LYS A 104 -20.13 6.08 -11.54
C LYS A 104 -20.45 4.63 -11.13
N MET A 105 -20.01 4.21 -9.96
CA MET A 105 -20.30 2.88 -9.40
C MET A 105 -21.82 2.68 -9.26
N GLU A 106 -22.53 3.66 -8.68
CA GLU A 106 -23.98 3.60 -8.53
C GLU A 106 -24.70 3.46 -9.88
N GLN A 107 -24.24 4.21 -10.90
CA GLN A 107 -24.80 4.12 -12.25
C GLN A 107 -24.61 2.73 -12.87
N LEU A 108 -23.44 2.12 -12.69
CA LEU A 108 -23.12 0.78 -13.21
C LEU A 108 -23.99 -0.30 -12.53
N VAL A 109 -24.18 -0.18 -11.21
CA VAL A 109 -25.06 -1.08 -10.45
C VAL A 109 -26.52 -0.91 -10.87
N GLN A 110 -27.02 0.32 -10.98
CA GLN A 110 -28.39 0.59 -11.43
C GLN A 110 -28.66 0.12 -12.86
N ALA A 111 -27.65 0.18 -13.73
CA ALA A 111 -27.75 -0.33 -15.09
C ALA A 111 -27.62 -1.88 -15.20
N GLY A 112 -27.42 -2.56 -14.07
CA GLY A 112 -27.21 -4.02 -14.04
C GLY A 112 -25.89 -4.48 -14.66
N GLN A 113 -24.93 -3.57 -14.81
CA GLN A 113 -23.61 -3.88 -15.36
C GLN A 113 -22.64 -4.40 -14.30
N LEU A 114 -22.92 -4.13 -13.02
CA LEU A 114 -22.20 -4.65 -11.87
C LEU A 114 -23.20 -5.18 -10.84
N SER A 115 -22.91 -6.34 -10.29
CA SER A 115 -23.55 -6.79 -9.05
C SER A 115 -23.00 -6.01 -7.84
N THR A 116 -23.69 -6.07 -6.71
CA THR A 116 -23.20 -5.44 -5.46
C THR A 116 -21.83 -6.00 -5.03
N ALA A 117 -21.55 -7.28 -5.27
CA ALA A 117 -20.27 -7.89 -4.95
C ALA A 117 -19.14 -7.36 -5.86
N GLU A 118 -19.42 -7.25 -7.17
CA GLU A 118 -18.48 -6.71 -8.15
C GLU A 118 -18.22 -5.20 -7.94
N ALA A 119 -19.17 -4.47 -7.37
CA ALA A 119 -19.02 -3.04 -7.09
C ALA A 119 -17.85 -2.75 -6.14
N ASN A 120 -17.58 -3.60 -5.16
CA ASN A 120 -16.45 -3.45 -4.25
C ASN A 120 -15.11 -3.61 -4.98
N LEU A 121 -14.97 -4.67 -5.78
CA LEU A 121 -13.77 -4.92 -6.58
C LEU A 121 -13.53 -3.79 -7.59
N TRP A 122 -14.60 -3.36 -8.27
CA TRP A 122 -14.53 -2.24 -9.19
C TRP A 122 -14.08 -0.93 -8.51
N ASN A 123 -14.53 -0.70 -7.28
CA ASN A 123 -14.14 0.49 -6.51
C ASN A 123 -12.65 0.45 -6.13
N GLU A 124 -12.15 -0.68 -5.63
CA GLU A 124 -10.74 -0.90 -5.30
C GLU A 124 -9.84 -0.67 -6.53
N GLU A 125 -10.17 -1.30 -7.65
CA GLU A 125 -9.44 -1.14 -8.91
C GLU A 125 -9.47 0.31 -9.41
N SER A 126 -10.64 0.98 -9.33
CA SER A 126 -10.79 2.33 -9.83
C SER A 126 -10.06 3.38 -8.98
N ILE A 127 -10.03 3.22 -7.66
CA ILE A 127 -9.24 4.05 -6.75
C ILE A 127 -7.76 3.89 -7.09
N THR A 128 -7.31 2.65 -7.22
CA THR A 128 -5.93 2.32 -7.52
C THR A 128 -5.50 2.88 -8.89
N GLU A 129 -6.31 2.67 -9.95
CA GLU A 129 -6.05 3.19 -11.30
C GLU A 129 -5.88 4.72 -11.33
N ILE A 130 -6.73 5.45 -10.59
CA ILE A 130 -6.70 6.92 -10.57
C ILE A 130 -5.49 7.46 -9.80
N CYS A 131 -5.06 6.77 -8.76
CA CYS A 131 -4.05 7.28 -7.84
C CYS A 131 -2.63 6.80 -8.13
N ILE A 132 -2.44 5.70 -8.86
CA ILE A 132 -1.09 5.23 -9.24
C ILE A 132 -0.46 6.22 -10.22
N LEU A 133 0.79 6.59 -9.92
CA LEU A 133 1.63 7.45 -10.74
C LEU A 133 2.71 6.66 -11.45
N PHE A 134 3.22 5.61 -10.82
CA PHE A 134 4.25 4.74 -11.39
C PHE A 134 4.21 3.33 -10.77
N PRO A 135 4.42 2.26 -11.57
CA PRO A 135 4.36 2.30 -13.04
C PRO A 135 2.99 2.72 -13.55
N SER A 136 2.87 3.07 -14.85
CA SER A 136 1.57 3.37 -15.43
C SER A 136 0.72 2.11 -15.50
N TYR A 137 -0.34 2.06 -14.71
CA TYR A 137 -1.31 0.97 -14.71
C TYR A 137 -2.63 1.41 -15.35
N ASP A 138 -3.15 0.56 -16.21
CA ASP A 138 -4.55 0.59 -16.64
C ASP A 138 -5.32 -0.59 -15.99
N LYS A 139 -6.62 -0.65 -16.22
CA LYS A 139 -7.45 -1.75 -15.68
C LYS A 139 -7.03 -3.13 -16.14
N ILE A 140 -6.47 -3.26 -17.36
CA ILE A 140 -6.01 -4.53 -17.89
C ILE A 140 -4.75 -4.97 -17.14
N ALA A 141 -3.82 -4.04 -16.90
CA ALA A 141 -2.63 -4.32 -16.12
C ALA A 141 -2.98 -4.71 -14.70
N LEU A 142 -3.89 -3.97 -14.03
CA LEU A 142 -4.37 -4.28 -12.68
C LEU A 142 -5.05 -5.66 -12.59
N SER A 143 -5.85 -6.03 -13.60
CA SER A 143 -6.53 -7.34 -13.64
C SER A 143 -5.57 -8.53 -13.78
N ASN A 144 -4.36 -8.31 -14.26
CA ASN A 144 -3.33 -9.34 -14.40
C ASN A 144 -2.34 -9.37 -13.22
N GLU A 145 -2.47 -8.45 -12.27
CA GLU A 145 -1.64 -8.40 -11.07
C GLU A 145 -2.06 -9.46 -10.03
N MET A 146 -1.26 -9.58 -8.97
CA MET A 146 -1.66 -10.38 -7.80
C MET A 146 -2.95 -9.81 -7.22
N ALA A 147 -3.92 -10.68 -6.96
CA ALA A 147 -5.29 -10.31 -6.59
C ALA A 147 -5.40 -9.34 -5.40
N GLY A 148 -4.45 -9.38 -4.48
CA GLY A 148 -4.45 -8.51 -3.30
C GLY A 148 -3.89 -7.11 -3.51
N ILE A 149 -3.23 -6.83 -4.64
CA ILE A 149 -2.58 -5.52 -4.86
C ILE A 149 -3.61 -4.37 -4.93
N PRO A 150 -4.69 -4.45 -5.73
CA PRO A 150 -5.69 -3.39 -5.75
C PRO A 150 -6.33 -3.15 -4.37
N SER A 151 -6.64 -4.20 -3.63
CA SER A 151 -7.23 -4.09 -2.28
C SER A 151 -6.26 -3.42 -1.29
N LEU A 152 -4.99 -3.84 -1.28
CA LEU A 152 -3.96 -3.24 -0.43
C LEU A 152 -3.78 -1.75 -0.75
N LEU A 153 -3.55 -1.42 -2.02
CA LEU A 153 -3.28 -0.04 -2.44
C LEU A 153 -4.50 0.87 -2.23
N SER A 154 -5.71 0.40 -2.54
CA SER A 154 -6.92 1.19 -2.32
C SER A 154 -7.11 1.52 -0.84
N GLN A 155 -6.80 0.59 0.06
CA GLN A 155 -6.83 0.83 1.50
C GLN A 155 -5.81 1.90 1.91
N GLU A 156 -4.54 1.76 1.52
CA GLU A 156 -3.49 2.74 1.85
C GLU A 156 -3.82 4.13 1.28
N ILE A 157 -4.32 4.20 0.04
CA ILE A 157 -4.76 5.44 -0.59
C ILE A 157 -5.88 6.10 0.19
N LEU A 158 -6.90 5.33 0.61
CA LEU A 158 -8.02 5.84 1.39
C LEU A 158 -7.57 6.32 2.78
N GLU A 159 -6.70 5.59 3.46
CA GLU A 159 -6.14 5.99 4.75
C GLU A 159 -5.37 7.31 4.63
N ALA A 160 -4.45 7.42 3.68
CA ALA A 160 -3.69 8.64 3.42
C ALA A 160 -4.58 9.81 2.94
N SER A 161 -5.72 9.52 2.30
CA SER A 161 -6.73 10.50 1.88
C SER A 161 -7.67 10.96 3.01
N GLY A 162 -7.44 10.50 4.25
CA GLY A 162 -8.18 10.95 5.43
C GLY A 162 -9.52 10.25 5.65
N PHE A 163 -9.73 9.05 5.10
CA PHE A 163 -10.94 8.26 5.38
C PHE A 163 -10.89 7.54 6.72
N VAL A 164 -9.73 7.46 7.34
CA VAL A 164 -9.54 6.93 8.69
C VAL A 164 -9.11 8.05 9.63
N ALA A 165 -9.79 8.21 10.75
CA ALA A 165 -9.40 9.16 11.77
C ALA A 165 -8.20 8.61 12.55
N LEU A 166 -7.10 9.37 12.61
CA LEU A 166 -5.91 9.00 13.38
C LEU A 166 -6.20 8.93 14.88
N GLU A 167 -7.05 9.81 15.38
CA GLU A 167 -7.45 9.87 16.79
C GLU A 167 -8.82 10.53 16.94
N VAL A 168 -9.69 9.93 17.76
CA VAL A 168 -10.97 10.51 18.18
C VAL A 168 -10.96 10.62 19.70
N ARG A 169 -11.04 11.82 20.24
CA ARG A 169 -11.13 12.08 21.67
C ARG A 169 -12.50 12.67 22.03
N GLN A 170 -13.03 12.21 23.15
CA GLN A 170 -14.20 12.87 23.76
C GLN A 170 -13.69 14.11 24.51
N LEU A 171 -14.33 15.27 24.28
CA LEU A 171 -14.06 16.53 24.97
C LEU A 171 -14.82 16.62 26.28
#